data_88d641b4da4fce7913947f465d06b68f
#
_entry.id   88d641b4da4fce7913947f465d06b68f
#
_cell.length_a   1.000
_cell.length_b   1.000
_cell.length_c   1.000
_cell.angle_alpha   90.00
_cell.angle_beta   90.00
_cell.angle_gamma   90.00
#
_symmetry.space_group_name_H-M   'P 1'
#
loop_
_entity.id
_entity.type
_entity.pdbx_description
1 polymer ?
#
loop_
_entity_poly.entity_id
_entity_poly.type
_entity_poly.pdbx_seq_one_letter_code
_entity_poly.pdbx_strand_id
1 'polypeptide(L)'
;MEDLPQGYRPNVGVCLINSDDQIFVASRLNVPGAWQMPQGGIEDGEEPKSAAIRELREETGIVSAEIIAEVDKWLTYDFPPAVKAKVNRLWGGEWHGQAQKWFLMRLTKDEGEINLATGEADPEFAEWKWANPEEVIEQAVDYKRPTYAEVVTTFMPYFQGNAISAKCKSTKW
;
A
#
# COMPACT_ATOMS: atom_id res chain seq x y z
N MET A 1 -7.56 17.22 -7.98
CA MET A 1 -7.99 16.04 -7.21
C MET A 1 -9.25 16.39 -6.45
N GLU A 2 -10.32 15.96 -7.02
CA GLU A 2 -11.62 16.19 -6.42
C GLU A 2 -11.77 15.39 -5.14
N ASP A 3 -12.54 15.92 -4.23
CA ASP A 3 -12.85 15.25 -2.96
C ASP A 3 -11.67 14.97 -2.04
N LEU A 4 -10.51 15.54 -2.32
CA LEU A 4 -9.36 15.41 -1.44
C LEU A 4 -9.65 16.12 -0.12
N PRO A 5 -9.61 15.42 1.02
CA PRO A 5 -9.86 16.05 2.32
C PRO A 5 -8.83 17.12 2.63
N GLN A 6 -9.30 18.25 3.10
CA GLN A 6 -8.43 19.38 3.42
C GLN A 6 -7.54 19.07 4.63
N GLY A 7 -6.28 19.45 4.54
CA GLY A 7 -5.33 19.20 5.63
C GLY A 7 -4.67 17.84 5.58
N TYR A 8 -4.98 17.03 4.56
CA TYR A 8 -4.38 15.72 4.37
C TYR A 8 -3.50 15.73 3.12
N ARG A 9 -2.32 15.16 3.24
CA ARG A 9 -1.38 15.12 2.11
C ARG A 9 -1.80 14.01 1.15
N PRO A 10 -1.94 14.32 -0.15
CA PRO A 10 -2.35 13.30 -1.13
C PRO A 10 -1.26 12.24 -1.33
N ASN A 11 -1.69 10.99 -1.33
CA ASN A 11 -0.80 9.83 -1.32
C ASN A 11 -1.47 8.68 -2.06
N VAL A 12 -0.69 7.70 -2.47
CA VAL A 12 -1.20 6.46 -3.04
C VAL A 12 -0.67 5.28 -2.26
N GLY A 13 -1.42 4.19 -2.28
CA GLY A 13 -0.98 2.93 -1.72
C GLY A 13 -1.22 1.82 -2.72
N VAL A 14 -0.41 0.78 -2.64
CA VAL A 14 -0.49 -0.37 -3.52
C VAL A 14 -0.65 -1.64 -2.72
N CYS A 15 -1.73 -2.36 -2.97
CA CYS A 15 -1.90 -3.71 -2.47
C CYS A 15 -1.48 -4.64 -3.60
N LEU A 16 -0.22 -5.07 -3.58
CA LEU A 16 0.34 -5.94 -4.62
C LEU A 16 0.19 -7.39 -4.19
N ILE A 17 -0.42 -8.20 -5.04
CA ILE A 17 -0.62 -9.62 -4.77
C ILE A 17 0.09 -10.48 -5.82
N ASN A 18 0.52 -11.66 -5.38
CA ASN A 18 1.11 -12.66 -6.26
C ASN A 18 0.04 -13.65 -6.73
N SER A 19 0.45 -14.72 -7.40
CA SER A 19 -0.48 -15.75 -7.91
C SER A 19 -1.19 -16.54 -6.82
N ASP A 20 -0.67 -16.51 -5.59
CA ASP A 20 -1.28 -17.18 -4.44
C ASP A 20 -2.11 -16.22 -3.59
N ASP A 21 -2.37 -15.02 -4.10
CA ASP A 21 -3.12 -13.95 -3.41
C ASP A 21 -2.50 -13.54 -2.08
N GLN A 22 -1.18 -13.69 -1.98
CA GLN A 22 -0.44 -13.14 -0.86
C GLN A 22 -0.06 -11.69 -1.16
N ILE A 23 0.03 -10.89 -0.13
CA ILE A 23 0.22 -9.45 -0.24
C ILE A 23 1.67 -9.08 0.07
N PHE A 24 2.24 -8.23 -0.79
CA PHE A 24 3.59 -7.72 -0.59
C PHE A 24 3.62 -6.73 0.57
N VAL A 25 4.53 -6.96 1.51
CA VAL A 25 4.84 -6.00 2.57
C VAL A 25 6.34 -5.90 2.75
N ALA A 26 6.79 -4.73 3.19
CA ALA A 26 8.20 -4.48 3.43
C ALA A 26 8.40 -3.80 4.78
N SER A 27 9.52 -4.07 5.44
CA SER A 27 9.83 -3.44 6.72
C SER A 27 10.78 -2.28 6.51
N ARG A 28 10.48 -1.16 7.16
CA ARG A 28 11.30 0.05 7.03
C ARG A 28 12.60 -0.11 7.80
N LEU A 29 13.67 0.44 7.23
CA LEU A 29 15.00 0.40 7.85
C LEU A 29 15.01 1.05 9.24
N ASN A 30 14.25 2.12 9.41
CA ASN A 30 14.27 2.90 10.65
C ASN A 30 13.13 2.58 11.61
N VAL A 31 12.29 1.62 11.29
CA VAL A 31 11.18 1.19 12.16
C VAL A 31 11.10 -0.34 12.13
N PRO A 32 12.04 -1.01 12.82
CA PRO A 32 12.06 -2.49 12.82
C PRO A 32 10.76 -3.06 13.36
N GLY A 33 10.30 -4.13 12.74
CA GLY A 33 9.08 -4.82 13.16
C GLY A 33 7.79 -4.24 12.60
N ALA A 34 7.84 -3.09 11.93
CA ALA A 34 6.67 -2.52 11.28
C ALA A 34 6.73 -2.86 9.78
N TRP A 35 5.70 -3.54 9.30
CA TRP A 35 5.60 -3.95 7.91
C TRP A 35 4.53 -3.14 7.22
N GLN A 36 4.80 -2.70 6.01
CA GLN A 36 3.85 -1.87 5.29
C GLN A 36 3.73 -2.25 3.83
N MET A 37 2.57 -1.97 3.27
CA MET A 37 2.36 -2.03 1.83
C MET A 37 3.02 -0.81 1.18
N PRO A 38 3.43 -0.90 -0.10
CA PRO A 38 4.03 0.25 -0.78
C PRO A 38 3.11 1.46 -0.78
N GLN A 39 3.66 2.62 -0.53
CA GLN A 39 2.92 3.88 -0.56
C GLN A 39 3.86 5.05 -0.84
N GLY A 40 3.31 6.14 -1.33
CA GLY A 40 4.11 7.33 -1.56
C GLY A 40 3.27 8.51 -2.01
N GLY A 41 3.90 9.68 -2.06
CA GLY A 41 3.22 10.93 -2.40
C GLY A 41 2.87 11.04 -3.87
N ILE A 42 1.81 11.78 -4.16
CA ILE A 42 1.41 12.11 -5.52
C ILE A 42 2.11 13.43 -5.88
N GLU A 43 2.79 13.46 -7.01
CA GLU A 43 3.47 14.66 -7.47
C GLU A 43 2.49 15.62 -8.16
N ASP A 44 2.89 16.89 -8.26
CA ASP A 44 2.04 17.91 -8.89
C ASP A 44 1.70 17.49 -10.32
N GLY A 45 0.41 17.51 -10.63
CA GLY A 45 -0.08 17.16 -11.96
C GLY A 45 -0.10 15.68 -12.27
N GLU A 46 0.30 14.84 -11.33
CA GLU A 46 0.34 13.40 -11.53
C GLU A 46 -1.01 12.77 -11.20
N GLU A 47 -1.45 11.84 -12.05
CA GLU A 47 -2.66 11.05 -11.77
C GLU A 47 -2.38 10.01 -10.68
N PRO A 48 -3.34 9.71 -9.81
CA PRO A 48 -3.12 8.70 -8.76
C PRO A 48 -2.67 7.35 -9.30
N LYS A 49 -3.21 6.85 -10.41
CA LYS A 49 -2.77 5.59 -11.00
C LYS A 49 -1.30 5.63 -11.40
N SER A 50 -0.89 6.72 -12.02
CA SER A 50 0.51 6.90 -12.43
C SER A 50 1.43 6.97 -11.22
N ALA A 51 1.00 7.64 -10.16
CA ALA A 51 1.74 7.71 -8.92
C ALA A 51 1.91 6.32 -8.30
N ALA A 52 0.85 5.51 -8.31
CA ALA A 52 0.91 4.15 -7.76
C ALA A 52 1.91 3.29 -8.52
N ILE A 53 1.91 3.35 -9.84
CA ILE A 53 2.84 2.61 -10.68
C ILE A 53 4.28 3.06 -10.41
N ARG A 54 4.49 4.37 -10.34
CA ARG A 54 5.80 4.95 -10.09
C ARG A 54 6.33 4.56 -8.70
N GLU A 55 5.50 4.69 -7.67
CA GLU A 55 5.91 4.36 -6.31
C GLU A 55 6.24 2.88 -6.16
N LEU A 56 5.47 2.00 -6.78
CA LEU A 56 5.77 0.57 -6.75
C LEU A 56 7.14 0.32 -7.36
N ARG A 57 7.43 0.92 -8.50
CA ARG A 57 8.73 0.77 -9.15
C ARG A 57 9.87 1.32 -8.30
N GLU A 58 9.68 2.52 -7.77
CA GLU A 58 10.73 3.17 -6.96
C GLU A 58 11.04 2.40 -5.68
N GLU A 59 10.02 1.87 -5.03
CA GLU A 59 10.21 1.18 -3.75
C GLU A 59 10.62 -0.28 -3.91
N THR A 60 10.21 -0.93 -4.99
CA THR A 60 10.38 -2.38 -5.11
C THR A 60 11.07 -2.85 -6.39
N GLY A 61 11.26 -1.97 -7.36
CA GLY A 61 11.79 -2.37 -8.65
C GLY A 61 10.78 -3.04 -9.58
N ILE A 62 9.55 -3.25 -9.13
CA ILE A 62 8.55 -3.98 -9.89
C ILE A 62 7.94 -3.09 -10.98
N VAL A 63 7.99 -3.56 -12.22
CA VAL A 63 7.32 -2.94 -13.37
C VAL A 63 6.27 -3.85 -13.98
N SER A 64 6.31 -5.14 -13.66
CA SER A 64 5.40 -6.15 -14.24
C SER A 64 4.24 -6.43 -13.29
N ALA A 65 3.32 -5.48 -13.22
CA ALA A 65 2.11 -5.60 -12.41
C ALA A 65 0.97 -4.91 -13.15
N GLU A 66 -0.23 -5.43 -12.98
CA GLU A 66 -1.42 -4.81 -13.58
C GLU A 66 -2.40 -4.37 -12.51
N ILE A 67 -3.06 -3.25 -12.76
CA ILE A 67 -4.07 -2.73 -11.85
C ILE A 67 -5.36 -3.51 -12.08
N ILE A 68 -5.88 -4.11 -11.01
CA ILE A 68 -7.11 -4.92 -11.05
C ILE A 68 -8.30 -4.13 -10.55
N ALA A 69 -8.11 -3.33 -9.50
CA ALA A 69 -9.19 -2.60 -8.86
C ALA A 69 -8.63 -1.42 -8.09
N GLU A 70 -9.51 -0.55 -7.66
CA GLU A 70 -9.12 0.60 -6.82
C GLU A 70 -10.19 0.85 -5.77
N VAL A 71 -9.78 1.44 -4.65
CA VAL A 71 -10.73 1.98 -3.68
C VAL A 71 -11.18 3.33 -4.24
N ASP A 72 -12.47 3.50 -4.42
CA ASP A 72 -13.00 4.66 -5.14
C ASP A 72 -13.14 5.93 -4.30
N LYS A 73 -12.60 5.93 -3.10
CA LYS A 73 -12.62 7.11 -2.23
C LYS A 73 -11.25 7.28 -1.57
N TRP A 74 -11.00 8.46 -1.06
CA TRP A 74 -9.80 8.73 -0.28
C TRP A 74 -9.93 8.07 1.09
N LEU A 75 -8.93 7.29 1.49
CA LEU A 75 -8.84 6.74 2.83
C LEU A 75 -7.83 7.58 3.60
N THR A 76 -8.23 8.07 4.77
CA THR A 76 -7.37 8.95 5.55
C THR A 76 -6.88 8.28 6.81
N TYR A 77 -5.68 8.63 7.23
CA TYR A 77 -5.23 8.35 8.58
C TYR A 77 -4.52 9.59 9.13
N ASP A 78 -4.65 9.79 10.44
CA ASP A 78 -4.03 10.92 11.11
C ASP A 78 -2.68 10.51 11.68
N PHE A 79 -1.74 11.43 11.62
CA PHE A 79 -0.44 11.22 12.26
C PHE A 79 -0.58 11.35 13.77
N PRO A 80 0.04 10.43 14.56
CA PRO A 80 0.18 10.68 16.00
C PRO A 80 0.97 11.95 16.24
N PRO A 81 0.82 12.61 17.40
CA PRO A 81 1.46 13.91 17.64
C PRO A 81 2.96 13.95 17.34
N ALA A 82 3.71 12.94 17.76
CA ALA A 82 5.16 12.91 17.52
C ALA A 82 5.47 12.81 16.02
N VAL A 83 4.73 11.98 15.30
CA VAL A 83 4.90 11.82 13.86
C VAL A 83 4.48 13.08 13.14
N LYS A 84 3.37 13.70 13.58
CA LYS A 84 2.85 14.92 12.98
C LYS A 84 3.90 16.05 13.06
N ALA A 85 4.51 16.23 14.22
CA ALA A 85 5.54 17.25 14.41
C ALA A 85 6.72 17.03 13.46
N LYS A 86 7.19 15.78 13.37
CA LYS A 86 8.31 15.42 12.50
C LYS A 86 8.00 15.66 11.03
N VAL A 87 6.83 15.21 10.58
CA VAL A 87 6.39 15.32 9.19
C VAL A 87 6.26 16.78 8.79
N ASN A 88 5.65 17.60 9.63
CA ASN A 88 5.45 19.01 9.33
C ASN A 88 6.77 19.77 9.29
N ARG A 89 7.73 19.36 10.11
CA ARG A 89 9.06 19.95 10.08
C ARG A 89 9.81 19.58 8.80
N LEU A 90 9.66 18.33 8.34
CA LEU A 90 10.37 17.84 7.15
C LEU A 90 9.75 18.32 5.84
N TRP A 91 8.44 18.32 5.75
CA TRP A 91 7.73 18.65 4.51
C TRP A 91 7.25 20.10 4.45
N GLY A 92 7.23 20.79 5.57
CA GLY A 92 6.64 22.12 5.66
C GLY A 92 5.11 22.06 5.61
N GLY A 93 4.45 22.87 6.41
CA GLY A 93 3.00 22.92 6.42
C GLY A 93 2.40 22.34 7.69
N GLU A 94 1.09 22.18 7.67
CA GLU A 94 0.32 21.74 8.83
C GLU A 94 -0.55 20.56 8.45
N TRP A 95 0.09 19.46 8.09
CA TRP A 95 -0.63 18.25 7.68
C TRP A 95 -1.16 17.50 8.90
N HIS A 96 -2.43 17.09 8.85
CA HIS A 96 -3.04 16.25 9.90
C HIS A 96 -2.71 14.78 9.70
N GLY A 97 -2.57 14.38 8.46
CA GLY A 97 -2.32 12.99 8.10
C GLY A 97 -2.17 12.86 6.60
N GLN A 98 -2.47 11.69 6.09
CA GLN A 98 -2.46 11.44 4.66
C GLN A 98 -3.83 10.99 4.17
N ALA A 99 -4.17 11.38 2.95
CA ALA A 99 -5.33 10.88 2.24
C ALA A 99 -4.81 10.01 1.10
N GLN A 100 -5.21 8.76 1.07
CA GLN A 100 -4.64 7.78 0.15
C GLN A 100 -5.67 7.22 -0.81
N LYS A 101 -5.29 7.14 -2.08
CA LYS A 101 -5.98 6.34 -3.08
C LYS A 101 -5.26 5.00 -3.17
N TRP A 102 -6.00 3.91 -3.02
CA TRP A 102 -5.43 2.57 -2.99
C TRP A 102 -5.77 1.78 -4.24
N PHE A 103 -4.77 1.03 -4.72
CA PHE A 103 -4.89 0.23 -5.93
C PHE A 103 -4.51 -1.21 -5.64
N LEU A 104 -5.33 -2.14 -6.13
CA LEU A 104 -5.00 -3.55 -6.12
C LEU A 104 -4.27 -3.87 -7.41
N MET A 105 -3.07 -4.40 -7.29
CA MET A 105 -2.28 -4.80 -8.45
C MET A 105 -1.88 -6.26 -8.32
N ARG A 106 -1.83 -6.95 -9.46
CA ARG A 106 -1.37 -8.34 -9.51
C ARG A 106 -0.04 -8.39 -10.23
N LEU A 107 0.94 -9.05 -9.60
CA LEU A 107 2.25 -9.29 -10.21
C LEU A 107 2.04 -10.21 -11.43
N THR A 108 2.57 -9.80 -12.58
CA THR A 108 2.39 -10.54 -13.84
C THR A 108 3.57 -11.40 -14.22
N LYS A 109 4.68 -11.25 -13.50
CA LYS A 109 5.88 -12.08 -13.64
C LYS A 109 6.26 -12.62 -12.28
N ASP A 110 7.36 -13.36 -12.22
CA ASP A 110 7.81 -13.89 -10.95
C ASP A 110 8.41 -12.78 -10.06
N GLU A 111 8.73 -13.13 -8.84
CA GLU A 111 9.24 -12.16 -7.86
C GLU A 111 10.70 -11.75 -8.09
N GLY A 112 11.31 -12.23 -9.17
CA GLY A 112 12.69 -11.89 -9.49
C GLY A 112 12.93 -10.41 -9.76
N GLU A 113 11.88 -9.66 -10.07
CA GLU A 113 11.99 -8.21 -10.25
C GLU A 113 12.15 -7.45 -8.94
N ILE A 114 11.81 -8.08 -7.81
CA ILE A 114 11.79 -7.38 -6.53
C ILE A 114 13.21 -7.05 -6.08
N ASN A 115 13.48 -5.77 -5.92
CA ASN A 115 14.78 -5.28 -5.49
C ASN A 115 14.58 -3.97 -4.74
N LEU A 116 14.70 -4.02 -3.44
CA LEU A 116 14.46 -2.86 -2.57
C LEU A 116 15.54 -1.78 -2.71
N ALA A 117 16.63 -2.10 -3.38
CA ALA A 117 17.74 -1.15 -3.57
C ALA A 117 17.76 -0.50 -4.96
N THR A 118 16.73 -0.77 -5.80
CA THR A 118 16.75 -0.26 -7.16
C THR A 118 16.38 1.19 -7.30
N GLY A 119 15.85 1.76 -6.39
CA GLY A 119 15.31 3.08 -6.60
C GLY A 119 16.33 4.16 -6.49
N GLU A 120 15.91 5.22 -5.99
CA GLU A 120 16.67 6.40 -5.79
C GLU A 120 17.71 6.21 -4.69
N ALA A 121 18.38 7.22 -4.37
CA ALA A 121 19.57 7.26 -3.56
C ALA A 121 19.57 6.34 -2.34
N ASP A 122 18.54 6.34 -1.53
CA ASP A 122 18.55 5.59 -0.27
C ASP A 122 17.39 4.61 -0.18
N PRO A 123 17.67 3.31 0.03
CA PRO A 123 16.59 2.34 0.24
C PRO A 123 15.79 2.69 1.50
N GLU A 124 14.48 2.57 1.41
CA GLU A 124 13.60 2.80 2.55
C GLU A 124 13.39 1.54 3.38
N PHE A 125 13.56 0.38 2.75
CA PHE A 125 13.19 -0.90 3.34
C PHE A 125 14.37 -1.82 3.52
N ALA A 126 14.33 -2.61 4.60
CA ALA A 126 15.35 -3.61 4.90
C ALA A 126 15.00 -4.96 4.30
N GLU A 127 13.74 -5.36 4.37
CA GLU A 127 13.28 -6.69 3.98
C GLU A 127 11.89 -6.61 3.37
N TRP A 128 11.54 -7.63 2.59
CA TRP A 128 10.18 -7.78 2.08
C TRP A 128 9.73 -9.22 2.27
N LYS A 129 8.42 -9.41 2.25
CA LYS A 129 7.83 -10.76 2.28
C LYS A 129 6.42 -10.74 1.70
N TRP A 130 5.93 -11.92 1.40
CA TRP A 130 4.52 -12.13 1.09
C TRP A 130 3.80 -12.45 2.39
N ALA A 131 2.66 -11.80 2.60
CA ALA A 131 1.90 -11.94 3.84
C ALA A 131 0.44 -12.23 3.53
N ASN A 132 -0.24 -12.91 4.45
CA ASN A 132 -1.68 -13.07 4.31
C ASN A 132 -2.38 -11.80 4.83
N PRO A 133 -3.69 -11.63 4.52
CA PRO A 133 -4.39 -10.40 4.90
C PRO A 133 -4.35 -10.08 6.39
N GLU A 134 -4.42 -11.09 7.24
CA GLU A 134 -4.40 -10.89 8.70
C GLU A 134 -3.06 -10.35 9.15
N GLU A 135 -1.97 -10.91 8.64
CA GLU A 135 -0.62 -10.43 8.96
C GLU A 135 -0.41 -8.99 8.52
N VAL A 136 -0.93 -8.63 7.36
CA VAL A 136 -0.80 -7.25 6.84
C VAL A 136 -1.35 -6.25 7.83
N ILE A 137 -2.50 -6.56 8.42
CA ILE A 137 -3.15 -5.67 9.38
C ILE A 137 -2.40 -5.70 10.72
N GLU A 138 -2.10 -6.89 11.23
CA GLU A 138 -1.46 -7.04 12.54
C GLU A 138 -0.07 -6.43 12.62
N GLN A 139 0.71 -6.53 11.55
CA GLN A 139 2.10 -6.11 11.56
C GLN A 139 2.29 -4.66 11.12
N ALA A 140 1.21 -3.97 10.77
CA ALA A 140 1.27 -2.56 10.45
C ALA A 140 1.39 -1.73 11.72
N VAL A 141 1.96 -0.55 11.58
CA VAL A 141 1.97 0.41 12.69
C VAL A 141 0.53 0.79 13.02
N ASP A 142 0.22 0.97 14.31
CA ASP A 142 -1.16 1.04 14.81
C ASP A 142 -2.02 2.12 14.15
N TYR A 143 -1.49 3.29 13.86
CA TYR A 143 -2.32 4.34 13.26
C TYR A 143 -2.67 4.07 11.78
N LYS A 144 -2.03 3.09 11.14
CA LYS A 144 -2.36 2.67 9.77
C LYS A 144 -3.30 1.46 9.73
N ARG A 145 -3.47 0.76 10.83
CA ARG A 145 -4.28 -0.48 10.85
C ARG A 145 -5.70 -0.31 10.36
N PRO A 146 -6.45 0.74 10.76
CA PRO A 146 -7.80 0.89 10.26
C PRO A 146 -7.87 1.06 8.74
N THR A 147 -6.93 1.79 8.17
CA THR A 147 -6.84 1.96 6.71
C THR A 147 -6.54 0.63 6.04
N TYR A 148 -5.57 -0.12 6.56
CA TYR A 148 -5.20 -1.42 6.01
C TYR A 148 -6.35 -2.41 6.09
N ALA A 149 -7.10 -2.40 7.19
CA ALA A 149 -8.28 -3.26 7.32
C ALA A 149 -9.31 -2.94 6.24
N GLU A 150 -9.54 -1.67 5.97
CA GLU A 150 -10.50 -1.28 4.94
C GLU A 150 -10.00 -1.64 3.53
N VAL A 151 -8.73 -1.46 3.26
CA VAL A 151 -8.12 -1.84 1.98
C VAL A 151 -8.27 -3.34 1.73
N VAL A 152 -7.89 -4.14 2.71
CA VAL A 152 -7.96 -5.60 2.59
C VAL A 152 -9.41 -6.05 2.41
N THR A 153 -10.32 -5.51 3.19
CA THR A 153 -11.74 -5.85 3.09
C THR A 153 -12.29 -5.51 1.71
N THR A 154 -11.93 -4.35 1.18
CA THR A 154 -12.41 -3.90 -0.13
C THR A 154 -11.88 -4.80 -1.25
N PHE A 155 -10.64 -5.27 -1.15
CA PHE A 155 -10.01 -6.03 -2.21
C PHE A 155 -10.19 -7.56 -2.10
N MET A 156 -10.62 -8.06 -0.96
CA MET A 156 -10.82 -9.52 -0.79
C MET A 156 -11.67 -10.18 -1.87
N PRO A 157 -12.77 -9.55 -2.34
CA PRO A 157 -13.56 -10.18 -3.40
C PRO A 157 -12.81 -10.44 -4.70
N TYR A 158 -11.69 -9.76 -4.91
CA TYR A 158 -10.89 -9.91 -6.13
C TYR A 158 -9.82 -11.01 -5.99
N PHE A 159 -9.65 -11.56 -4.80
CA PHE A 159 -8.65 -12.61 -4.59
C PHE A 159 -9.17 -13.93 -5.15
N GLN A 160 -8.37 -14.58 -5.98
CA GLN A 160 -8.74 -15.83 -6.62
C GLN A 160 -8.98 -16.94 -5.62
N GLY A 161 -8.10 -17.03 -4.61
CA GLY A 161 -8.24 -18.00 -3.55
C GLY A 161 -9.53 -17.84 -2.77
N ASN A 162 -9.91 -16.59 -2.49
CA ASN A 162 -11.16 -16.31 -1.80
C ASN A 162 -12.37 -16.68 -2.66
N ALA A 163 -12.32 -16.36 -3.95
CA ALA A 163 -13.40 -16.70 -4.88
C ALA A 163 -13.54 -18.21 -5.03
N ILE A 164 -12.44 -18.95 -5.14
CA ILE A 164 -12.43 -20.40 -5.21
C ILE A 164 -12.99 -21.00 -3.93
N SER A 165 -12.56 -20.51 -2.78
CA SER A 165 -13.07 -20.96 -1.49
C SER A 165 -14.58 -20.75 -1.37
N ALA A 166 -15.04 -19.58 -1.77
CA ALA A 166 -16.48 -19.28 -1.75
C ALA A 166 -17.27 -20.23 -2.64
N LYS A 167 -16.77 -20.52 -3.84
CA LYS A 167 -17.40 -21.47 -4.73
C LYS A 167 -17.44 -22.86 -4.14
N CYS A 168 -16.33 -23.31 -3.59
CA CYS A 168 -16.25 -24.62 -2.96
C CYS A 168 -17.23 -24.73 -1.80
N LYS A 169 -17.31 -23.72 -0.96
CA LYS A 169 -18.26 -23.71 0.15
C LYS A 169 -19.69 -23.79 -0.32
N SER A 170 -20.02 -23.11 -1.40
CA SER A 170 -21.39 -23.12 -1.91
C SER A 170 -21.76 -24.41 -2.63
N THR A 171 -20.77 -25.17 -3.10
CA THR A 171 -21.06 -26.36 -3.92
C THR A 171 -20.86 -27.67 -3.19
N LYS A 172 -20.03 -27.75 -2.20
CA LYS A 172 -19.72 -29.03 -1.57
C LYS A 172 -19.76 -29.03 -0.05
N TRP A 173 -19.76 -27.92 0.53
CA TRP A 173 -19.94 -27.83 1.97
C TRP A 173 -21.12 -26.92 2.27
#